data_2d21c8d1f84dcb88595e62027514f346
#
_entry.id   2d21c8d1f84dcb88595e62027514f346
#
_cell.length_a   1.000
_cell.length_b   1.000
_cell.length_c   1.000
_cell.angle_alpha   90.00
_cell.angle_beta   90.00
_cell.angle_gamma   90.00
#
_symmetry.space_group_name_H-M   'P 1'
#
loop_
_entity.id
_entity.type
_entity.pdbx_description
1 polymer ?
#
loop_
_entity_poly.entity_id
_entity_poly.type
_entity_poly.pdbx_seq_one_letter_code
_entity_poly.pdbx_strand_id
1 'polypeptide(L)'
;MAYAEKVYKVRNGKKTKQYTWKAKYKRPDGSYGSGSGFDSKTAAEAWGREQERQIAAGDWIDPEKHGTTFGEFARTFMESRRKRGRTVGTRWDRLENHILPRWEHSPMRQITWFEVDSWQQTMEVEDVTRGHCVSLMSTIMTAAVDAGYIKVNPLYARRRTRDTSGDGAMPKPSKVGTDGTVRPEDAILVAERLGPAIGIHVLTTAFAGPRWGEGLGLHRDRTLLTRRQPHGNGYFECPIIRIVEEYAEYQQRDEQGNKLGYIVQLEPTKNDGSTRDVDLPPFLALLLGYHLDDWPHERPFSTQTGKPWRRGNWSKVFRPAADGREERQRRRGVSYRAAWEPILPGLDMRALRGLHDTLQAQIGVKEPLAFEAAGHRRPGIKRHYQKPTPEMRQERLDGLQEVFERAMFNLGMTTLWGRVVLRKGTSWR
;
A
#
# COMPACT_ATOMS: atom_id res chain seq x y z
N MET A 1 15.92 -38.88 32.23
CA MET A 1 16.88 -38.32 33.21
C MET A 1 18.11 -37.82 32.48
N ALA A 2 18.56 -36.63 32.83
CA ALA A 2 19.79 -36.09 32.32
C ALA A 2 21.01 -36.88 32.83
N TYR A 3 22.02 -37.05 31.98
CA TYR A 3 23.26 -37.72 32.32
C TYR A 3 24.46 -37.04 31.66
N ALA A 4 25.67 -37.33 32.12
CA ALA A 4 26.89 -36.75 31.59
C ALA A 4 27.84 -37.84 31.06
N GLU A 5 28.46 -37.53 29.92
CA GLU A 5 29.48 -38.40 29.29
C GLU A 5 30.80 -37.63 29.10
N LYS A 6 31.94 -38.40 29.10
CA LYS A 6 33.27 -37.77 28.84
C LYS A 6 33.51 -37.62 27.36
N VAL A 7 33.94 -36.40 26.96
CA VAL A 7 34.37 -36.08 25.60
C VAL A 7 35.85 -35.76 25.61
N TYR A 8 36.66 -36.63 25.04
CA TYR A 8 38.11 -36.45 24.98
C TYR A 8 38.50 -35.47 23.86
N LYS A 9 39.43 -34.54 24.17
CA LYS A 9 39.98 -33.66 23.15
C LYS A 9 40.80 -34.46 22.14
N VAL A 10 40.62 -34.16 20.86
CA VAL A 10 41.38 -34.76 19.76
C VAL A 10 42.46 -33.78 19.29
N ARG A 11 43.71 -34.24 19.19
CA ARG A 11 44.82 -33.51 18.60
C ARG A 11 45.54 -34.39 17.58
N ASN A 12 45.71 -33.90 16.36
CA ASN A 12 46.27 -34.69 15.24
C ASN A 12 45.62 -36.05 15.01
N GLY A 13 44.28 -36.13 15.09
CA GLY A 13 43.51 -37.39 14.90
C GLY A 13 43.56 -38.36 16.07
N LYS A 14 44.32 -38.09 17.14
CA LYS A 14 44.40 -38.99 18.33
C LYS A 14 43.75 -38.34 19.55
N LYS A 15 42.99 -39.16 20.30
CA LYS A 15 42.41 -38.75 21.60
C LYS A 15 43.52 -38.44 22.60
N THR A 16 43.42 -37.28 23.22
CA THR A 16 44.34 -36.87 24.32
C THR A 16 43.81 -37.35 25.66
N LYS A 17 44.61 -37.27 26.71
CA LYS A 17 44.17 -37.52 28.10
C LYS A 17 43.25 -36.42 28.65
N GLN A 18 43.19 -35.24 27.98
CA GLN A 18 42.31 -34.18 28.37
C GLN A 18 40.88 -34.43 27.87
N TYR A 19 39.91 -34.25 28.75
CA TYR A 19 38.49 -34.37 28.42
C TYR A 19 37.70 -33.29 29.08
N THR A 20 36.51 -33.01 28.52
CA THR A 20 35.44 -32.23 29.12
C THR A 20 34.21 -33.12 29.29
N TRP A 21 33.26 -32.66 30.09
CA TRP A 21 32.00 -33.36 30.24
C TRP A 21 30.97 -32.78 29.27
N LYS A 22 30.12 -33.67 28.76
CA LYS A 22 28.96 -33.35 27.90
C LYS A 22 27.72 -33.82 28.63
N ALA A 23 26.78 -32.90 28.86
CA ALA A 23 25.47 -33.20 29.38
C ALA A 23 24.55 -33.68 28.25
N LYS A 24 23.66 -34.62 28.57
CA LYS A 24 22.55 -35.02 27.71
C LYS A 24 21.24 -34.97 28.50
N TYR A 25 20.19 -34.49 27.84
CA TYR A 25 18.85 -34.40 28.42
C TYR A 25 17.82 -34.76 27.35
N LYS A 26 16.61 -35.17 27.76
CA LYS A 26 15.52 -35.50 26.83
C LYS A 26 14.74 -34.29 26.44
N ARG A 27 14.64 -34.00 25.13
CA ARG A 27 13.82 -32.87 24.57
C ARG A 27 12.33 -33.22 24.59
N PRO A 28 11.40 -32.25 24.43
CA PRO A 28 9.96 -32.51 24.39
C PRO A 28 9.52 -33.41 23.24
N ASP A 29 10.24 -33.44 22.12
CA ASP A 29 10.00 -34.30 20.96
C ASP A 29 10.53 -35.74 21.15
N GLY A 30 11.10 -36.05 22.31
CA GLY A 30 11.67 -37.32 22.63
C GLY A 30 13.13 -37.56 22.21
N SER A 31 13.70 -36.62 21.42
CA SER A 31 15.13 -36.65 21.06
C SER A 31 16.02 -36.23 22.24
N TYR A 32 17.34 -36.44 22.09
CA TYR A 32 18.31 -36.01 23.10
C TYR A 32 18.99 -34.71 22.69
N GLY A 33 18.82 -33.67 23.54
CA GLY A 33 19.64 -32.49 23.50
C GLY A 33 20.96 -32.66 24.26
N SER A 34 21.96 -31.84 23.99
CA SER A 34 23.24 -31.88 24.67
C SER A 34 23.87 -30.51 24.86
N GLY A 35 24.63 -30.37 25.95
CA GLY A 35 25.53 -29.24 26.18
C GLY A 35 26.93 -29.76 26.45
N SER A 36 27.99 -29.15 25.93
CA SER A 36 29.38 -29.58 26.04
C SER A 36 30.26 -28.53 26.70
N GLY A 37 31.46 -28.93 27.12
CA GLY A 37 32.46 -28.00 27.65
C GLY A 37 32.44 -27.84 29.16
N PHE A 38 31.76 -28.70 29.91
CA PHE A 38 31.75 -28.64 31.38
C PHE A 38 33.03 -29.22 31.97
N ASP A 39 33.55 -28.56 33.00
CA ASP A 39 34.78 -28.99 33.68
C ASP A 39 34.56 -30.16 34.64
N SER A 40 33.33 -30.40 35.10
CA SER A 40 32.98 -31.49 35.99
C SER A 40 31.73 -32.25 35.57
N LYS A 41 31.63 -33.52 35.99
CA LYS A 41 30.43 -34.35 35.80
C LYS A 41 29.22 -33.74 36.47
N THR A 42 29.41 -33.23 37.69
CA THR A 42 28.34 -32.60 38.49
C THR A 42 27.77 -31.37 37.83
N ALA A 43 28.60 -30.51 37.23
CA ALA A 43 28.17 -29.32 36.50
C ALA A 43 27.38 -29.70 35.25
N ALA A 44 27.83 -30.72 34.48
CA ALA A 44 27.12 -31.20 33.32
C ALA A 44 25.74 -31.78 33.67
N GLU A 45 25.66 -32.61 34.71
CA GLU A 45 24.38 -33.19 35.18
C GLU A 45 23.43 -32.12 35.74
N ALA A 46 23.96 -31.16 36.49
CA ALA A 46 23.17 -30.04 37.00
C ALA A 46 22.54 -29.21 35.85
N TRP A 47 23.33 -28.91 34.83
CA TRP A 47 22.83 -28.19 33.66
C TRP A 47 21.76 -29.02 32.91
N GLY A 48 21.97 -30.32 32.73
CA GLY A 48 20.99 -31.20 32.08
C GLY A 48 19.67 -31.31 32.88
N ARG A 49 19.74 -31.42 34.21
CA ARG A 49 18.55 -31.43 35.10
C ARG A 49 17.81 -30.10 35.03
N GLU A 50 18.52 -28.99 34.92
CA GLU A 50 17.90 -27.66 34.75
C GLU A 50 17.13 -27.59 33.42
N GLN A 51 17.66 -28.14 32.31
CA GLN A 51 16.92 -28.25 31.06
C GLN A 51 15.63 -29.05 31.22
N GLU A 52 15.70 -30.23 31.86
CA GLU A 52 14.52 -31.06 32.11
C GLU A 52 13.50 -30.36 33.03
N ARG A 53 13.97 -29.61 34.03
CA ARG A 53 13.09 -28.77 34.89
C ARG A 53 12.37 -27.73 34.10
N GLN A 54 13.06 -27.02 33.20
CA GLN A 54 12.46 -26.00 32.34
C GLN A 54 11.45 -26.60 31.35
N ILE A 55 11.73 -27.77 30.83
CA ILE A 55 10.79 -28.52 29.97
C ILE A 55 9.51 -28.85 30.75
N ALA A 56 9.64 -29.38 31.97
CA ALA A 56 8.50 -29.73 32.82
C ALA A 56 7.67 -28.51 33.22
N ALA A 57 8.31 -27.36 33.38
CA ALA A 57 7.64 -26.10 33.67
C ALA A 57 7.01 -25.43 32.42
N GLY A 58 7.23 -25.96 31.22
CA GLY A 58 6.80 -25.33 29.97
C GLY A 58 7.62 -24.09 29.59
N ASP A 59 8.75 -23.90 30.23
CA ASP A 59 9.59 -22.69 30.12
C ASP A 59 10.84 -22.89 29.27
N TRP A 60 11.00 -24.06 28.69
CA TRP A 60 12.21 -24.43 27.98
C TRP A 60 12.29 -23.78 26.60
N ILE A 61 13.46 -23.24 26.29
CA ILE A 61 13.84 -22.81 24.95
C ILE A 61 15.11 -23.58 24.57
N ASP A 62 15.15 -24.13 23.36
CA ASP A 62 16.31 -24.86 22.87
C ASP A 62 17.59 -24.02 23.00
N PRO A 63 18.61 -24.46 23.74
CA PRO A 63 19.88 -23.74 23.86
C PRO A 63 20.54 -23.42 22.52
N GLU A 64 20.32 -24.22 21.48
CA GLU A 64 20.83 -23.95 20.14
C GLU A 64 20.22 -22.68 19.51
N LYS A 65 19.00 -22.30 19.95
CA LYS A 65 18.30 -21.10 19.49
C LYS A 65 18.66 -19.85 20.30
N HIS A 66 19.37 -19.98 21.41
CA HIS A 66 19.66 -18.87 22.32
C HIS A 66 20.51 -17.77 21.70
N GLY A 67 21.40 -18.11 20.77
CA GLY A 67 22.31 -17.18 20.11
C GLY A 67 21.73 -16.53 18.86
N THR A 68 20.54 -16.96 18.39
CA THR A 68 19.97 -16.44 17.16
C THR A 68 19.69 -14.97 17.24
N THR A 69 20.24 -14.20 16.28
CA THR A 69 20.01 -12.78 16.17
C THR A 69 18.67 -12.45 15.54
N PHE A 70 18.22 -11.23 15.76
CA PHE A 70 16.99 -10.74 15.12
C PHE A 70 17.10 -10.79 13.59
N GLY A 71 18.27 -10.40 13.03
CA GLY A 71 18.49 -10.38 11.59
C GLY A 71 18.40 -11.75 10.96
N GLU A 72 19.03 -12.77 11.56
CA GLU A 72 18.97 -14.16 11.08
C GLU A 72 17.53 -14.68 11.05
N PHE A 73 16.79 -14.52 12.14
CA PHE A 73 15.41 -14.97 12.20
C PHE A 73 14.49 -14.16 11.28
N ALA A 74 14.68 -12.85 11.20
CA ALA A 74 13.87 -11.98 10.36
C ALA A 74 13.98 -12.32 8.87
N ARG A 75 15.18 -12.64 8.38
CA ARG A 75 15.39 -13.10 6.99
C ARG A 75 14.67 -14.42 6.74
N THR A 76 14.88 -15.41 7.57
CA THR A 76 14.19 -16.71 7.48
C THR A 76 12.67 -16.57 7.52
N PHE A 77 12.16 -15.70 8.41
CA PHE A 77 10.73 -15.39 8.48
C PHE A 77 10.21 -14.75 7.17
N MET A 78 10.94 -13.82 6.60
CA MET A 78 10.53 -13.14 5.37
C MET A 78 10.54 -14.07 4.16
N GLU A 79 11.53 -14.94 4.05
CA GLU A 79 11.66 -15.96 3.00
C GLU A 79 10.54 -17.00 3.06
N SER A 80 10.12 -17.39 4.27
CA SER A 80 9.05 -18.38 4.46
C SER A 80 7.65 -17.89 4.09
N ARG A 81 7.45 -16.58 3.84
CA ARG A 81 6.12 -15.99 3.67
C ARG A 81 5.75 -15.76 2.21
N ARG A 82 4.84 -16.59 1.68
CA ARG A 82 4.19 -16.36 0.38
C ARG A 82 3.10 -15.30 0.53
N LYS A 83 3.37 -14.07 0.08
CA LYS A 83 2.42 -12.95 0.02
C LYS A 83 2.47 -12.30 -1.36
N ARG A 84 1.48 -11.43 -1.66
CA ARG A 84 1.51 -10.61 -2.89
C ARG A 84 2.83 -9.85 -2.98
N GLY A 85 3.47 -9.85 -4.15
CA GLY A 85 4.79 -9.28 -4.37
C GLY A 85 5.00 -7.87 -3.83
N ARG A 86 4.01 -6.99 -4.00
CA ARG A 86 4.02 -5.63 -3.44
C ARG A 86 4.15 -5.58 -1.91
N THR A 87 3.43 -6.46 -1.20
CA THR A 87 3.49 -6.52 0.26
C THR A 87 4.84 -7.03 0.73
N VAL A 88 5.38 -8.03 0.03
CA VAL A 88 6.72 -8.58 0.29
C VAL A 88 7.78 -7.51 0.07
N GLY A 89 7.78 -6.85 -1.09
CA GLY A 89 8.73 -5.77 -1.40
C GLY A 89 8.73 -4.67 -0.34
N THR A 90 7.55 -4.15 0.04
CA THR A 90 7.45 -3.10 1.05
C THR A 90 7.94 -3.54 2.44
N ARG A 91 7.74 -4.81 2.82
CA ARG A 91 8.23 -5.35 4.10
C ARG A 91 9.74 -5.49 4.10
N TRP A 92 10.31 -5.99 2.99
CA TRP A 92 11.76 -6.07 2.82
C TRP A 92 12.41 -4.70 2.86
N ASP A 93 11.83 -3.70 2.16
CA ASP A 93 12.35 -2.33 2.19
C ASP A 93 12.36 -1.75 3.62
N ARG A 94 11.31 -2.00 4.40
CA ARG A 94 11.28 -1.58 5.82
C ARG A 94 12.30 -2.33 6.66
N LEU A 95 12.43 -3.62 6.45
CA LEU A 95 13.39 -4.45 7.17
C LEU A 95 14.81 -4.00 6.90
N GLU A 96 15.22 -3.92 5.63
CA GLU A 96 16.58 -3.59 5.21
C GLU A 96 16.96 -2.13 5.49
N ASN A 97 16.07 -1.18 5.18
CA ASN A 97 16.42 0.23 5.25
C ASN A 97 16.27 0.82 6.66
N HIS A 98 15.45 0.22 7.52
CA HIS A 98 15.13 0.83 8.81
C HIS A 98 15.38 -0.08 10.02
N ILE A 99 15.05 -1.38 9.93
CA ILE A 99 15.10 -2.26 11.10
C ILE A 99 16.48 -2.90 11.26
N LEU A 100 16.99 -3.57 10.22
CA LEU A 100 18.27 -4.28 10.26
C LEU A 100 19.47 -3.38 10.60
N PRO A 101 19.58 -2.12 10.13
CA PRO A 101 20.71 -1.26 10.50
C PRO A 101 20.92 -1.12 12.01
N ARG A 102 19.87 -1.27 12.81
CA ARG A 102 19.96 -1.22 14.28
C ARG A 102 19.92 -2.60 14.93
N TRP A 103 19.14 -3.54 14.41
CA TRP A 103 18.75 -4.75 15.13
C TRP A 103 19.34 -6.06 14.55
N GLU A 104 20.08 -6.00 13.44
CA GLU A 104 20.57 -7.20 12.74
C GLU A 104 21.31 -8.17 13.66
N HIS A 105 22.25 -7.65 14.45
CA HIS A 105 23.12 -8.45 15.31
C HIS A 105 22.61 -8.57 16.76
N SER A 106 21.43 -8.04 17.06
CA SER A 106 20.88 -8.08 18.41
C SER A 106 20.32 -9.46 18.70
N PRO A 107 20.75 -10.15 19.78
CA PRO A 107 20.15 -11.40 20.20
C PRO A 107 18.66 -11.20 20.52
N MET A 108 17.77 -12.01 19.94
CA MET A 108 16.31 -11.81 20.04
C MET A 108 15.82 -11.74 21.49
N ARG A 109 16.45 -12.48 22.38
CA ARG A 109 16.09 -12.55 23.81
C ARG A 109 16.42 -11.30 24.60
N GLN A 110 17.33 -10.46 24.08
CA GLN A 110 17.76 -9.21 24.73
C GLN A 110 16.96 -8.00 24.28
N ILE A 111 16.16 -8.12 23.24
CA ILE A 111 15.35 -7.02 22.71
C ILE A 111 14.22 -6.72 23.70
N THR A 112 14.20 -5.50 24.23
CA THR A 112 13.18 -5.02 25.15
C THR A 112 12.27 -3.99 24.48
N TRP A 113 11.06 -3.81 25.04
CA TRP A 113 10.17 -2.76 24.58
C TRP A 113 10.81 -1.37 24.70
N PHE A 114 11.48 -1.09 25.80
CA PHE A 114 12.09 0.20 26.05
C PHE A 114 13.13 0.57 24.99
N GLU A 115 13.98 -0.36 24.59
CA GLU A 115 14.98 -0.13 23.54
C GLU A 115 14.35 0.13 22.17
N VAL A 116 13.26 -0.61 21.86
CA VAL A 116 12.54 -0.40 20.60
C VAL A 116 11.79 0.93 20.61
N ASP A 117 11.21 1.32 21.74
CA ASP A 117 10.53 2.60 21.90
C ASP A 117 11.52 3.76 21.78
N SER A 118 12.68 3.68 22.45
CA SER A 118 13.75 4.67 22.33
C SER A 118 14.27 4.77 20.88
N TRP A 119 14.51 3.63 20.23
CA TRP A 119 14.96 3.61 18.84
C TRP A 119 13.92 4.23 17.89
N GLN A 120 12.64 3.92 18.03
CA GLN A 120 11.62 4.50 17.14
C GLN A 120 11.58 6.03 17.23
N GLN A 121 11.91 6.63 18.38
CA GLN A 121 11.98 8.09 18.53
C GLN A 121 13.14 8.72 17.76
N THR A 122 14.25 7.98 17.57
CA THR A 122 15.43 8.46 16.82
C THR A 122 15.28 8.31 15.29
N MET A 123 14.21 7.65 14.81
CA MET A 123 14.04 7.43 13.36
C MET A 123 13.64 8.73 12.65
N GLU A 124 14.45 9.17 11.69
CA GLU A 124 14.18 10.33 10.82
C GLU A 124 13.22 9.97 9.68
N VAL A 125 12.05 9.45 10.01
CA VAL A 125 11.00 9.06 9.06
C VAL A 125 9.63 9.51 9.56
N GLU A 126 8.64 9.55 8.68
CA GLU A 126 7.26 9.88 9.05
C GLU A 126 6.69 8.87 10.07
N ASP A 127 5.84 9.34 10.99
CA ASP A 127 5.24 8.54 12.08
C ASP A 127 4.53 7.28 11.58
N VAL A 128 3.88 7.37 10.40
CA VAL A 128 3.24 6.22 9.76
C VAL A 128 4.27 5.15 9.37
N THR A 129 5.42 5.56 8.84
CA THR A 129 6.52 4.64 8.47
C THR A 129 7.13 4.02 9.71
N ARG A 130 7.39 4.84 10.74
CA ARG A 130 7.86 4.42 12.07
C ARG A 130 6.96 3.35 12.66
N GLY A 131 5.65 3.63 12.68
CA GLY A 131 4.65 2.70 13.14
C GLY A 131 4.58 1.38 12.35
N HIS A 132 4.82 1.43 11.07
CA HIS A 132 4.89 0.22 10.24
C HIS A 132 6.16 -0.61 10.49
N CYS A 133 7.29 0.01 10.80
CA CYS A 133 8.52 -0.70 11.16
C CYS A 133 8.34 -1.45 12.49
N VAL A 134 7.82 -0.80 13.52
CA VAL A 134 7.54 -1.43 14.82
C VAL A 134 6.50 -2.56 14.67
N SER A 135 5.46 -2.37 13.86
CA SER A 135 4.46 -3.40 13.60
C SER A 135 5.04 -4.62 12.86
N LEU A 136 5.95 -4.41 11.91
CA LEU A 136 6.66 -5.51 11.25
C LEU A 136 7.56 -6.25 12.23
N MET A 137 8.33 -5.52 13.04
CA MET A 137 9.19 -6.10 14.08
C MET A 137 8.36 -6.92 15.07
N SER A 138 7.23 -6.41 15.55
CA SER A 138 6.31 -7.15 16.43
C SER A 138 5.76 -8.42 15.76
N THR A 139 5.46 -8.39 14.46
CA THR A 139 5.01 -9.57 13.71
C THR A 139 6.11 -10.65 13.65
N ILE A 140 7.36 -10.25 13.44
CA ILE A 140 8.52 -11.15 13.43
C ILE A 140 8.75 -11.74 14.82
N MET A 141 8.69 -10.91 15.87
CA MET A 141 8.85 -11.37 17.26
C MET A 141 7.73 -12.33 17.69
N THR A 142 6.48 -12.13 17.24
CA THR A 142 5.39 -13.10 17.48
C THR A 142 5.70 -14.44 16.82
N ALA A 143 6.15 -14.42 15.56
CA ALA A 143 6.55 -15.65 14.89
C ALA A 143 7.74 -16.36 15.59
N ALA A 144 8.63 -15.58 16.21
CA ALA A 144 9.73 -16.14 16.99
C ALA A 144 9.25 -16.81 18.30
N VAL A 145 8.18 -16.30 18.91
CA VAL A 145 7.52 -16.98 20.03
C VAL A 145 6.94 -18.30 19.55
N ASP A 146 6.15 -18.28 18.47
CA ASP A 146 5.53 -19.49 17.89
C ASP A 146 6.56 -20.55 17.48
N ALA A 147 7.73 -20.12 17.04
CA ALA A 147 8.84 -21.01 16.64
C ALA A 147 9.77 -21.40 17.81
N GLY A 148 9.48 -20.94 19.05
CA GLY A 148 10.22 -21.29 20.25
C GLY A 148 11.63 -20.70 20.36
N TYR A 149 11.85 -19.49 19.82
CA TYR A 149 13.11 -18.72 19.97
C TYR A 149 13.11 -17.81 21.18
N ILE A 150 11.93 -17.29 21.53
CA ILE A 150 11.69 -16.41 22.69
C ILE A 150 10.39 -16.82 23.37
N LYS A 151 10.24 -16.52 24.66
CA LYS A 151 9.04 -16.86 25.43
C LYS A 151 7.88 -15.91 25.17
N VAL A 152 8.17 -14.64 25.07
CA VAL A 152 7.19 -13.55 24.98
C VAL A 152 7.64 -12.53 23.95
N ASN A 153 6.71 -12.05 23.16
CA ASN A 153 6.96 -10.90 22.31
C ASN A 153 6.94 -9.61 23.15
N PRO A 154 8.08 -8.91 23.32
CA PRO A 154 8.15 -7.71 24.15
C PRO A 154 7.34 -6.54 23.58
N LEU A 155 6.95 -6.61 22.31
CA LEU A 155 6.20 -5.58 21.57
C LEU A 155 4.68 -5.85 21.54
N TYR A 156 4.22 -7.00 22.08
CA TYR A 156 2.82 -7.38 22.03
C TYR A 156 1.97 -6.54 22.97
N ALA A 157 0.82 -6.08 22.48
CA ALA A 157 -0.18 -5.31 23.22
C ALA A 157 0.35 -4.06 23.97
N ARG A 158 1.55 -3.58 23.65
CA ARG A 158 2.06 -2.34 24.22
C ARG A 158 1.27 -1.18 23.63
N ARG A 159 0.59 -0.44 24.50
CA ARG A 159 0.00 0.85 24.14
C ARG A 159 1.17 1.75 23.70
N ARG A 160 1.12 2.23 22.48
CA ARG A 160 1.95 3.38 22.11
C ARG A 160 1.51 4.49 23.04
N THR A 161 2.39 4.89 23.95
CA THR A 161 2.22 6.15 24.66
C THR A 161 2.29 7.22 23.57
N ARG A 162 1.14 7.62 23.03
CA ARG A 162 1.07 8.91 22.40
C ARG A 162 1.37 9.87 23.53
N ASP A 163 2.49 10.52 23.44
CA ASP A 163 2.75 11.69 24.25
C ASP A 163 1.74 12.75 23.82
N THR A 164 0.56 12.74 24.47
CA THR A 164 -0.49 13.73 24.23
C THR A 164 -0.18 15.05 24.92
N SER A 165 0.93 15.11 25.65
CA SER A 165 1.46 16.32 26.29
C SER A 165 2.39 17.14 25.38
N GLY A 166 2.77 16.61 24.23
CA GLY A 166 3.49 17.40 23.23
C GLY A 166 2.55 18.36 22.55
N ASP A 167 2.91 19.65 22.57
CA ASP A 167 2.37 20.74 21.77
C ASP A 167 1.65 20.21 20.54
N GLY A 168 0.36 20.52 20.39
CA GLY A 168 -0.46 19.99 19.32
C GLY A 168 0.29 20.10 18.02
N ALA A 169 0.81 18.98 17.54
CA ALA A 169 1.57 18.96 16.30
C ALA A 169 0.66 19.58 15.25
N MET A 170 1.00 20.80 14.83
CA MET A 170 0.28 21.47 13.75
C MET A 170 0.03 20.46 12.65
N PRO A 171 -1.19 20.30 12.15
CA PRO A 171 -1.44 19.44 11.03
C PRO A 171 -0.38 19.71 9.97
N LYS A 172 0.37 18.70 9.53
CA LYS A 172 1.35 18.89 8.47
C LYS A 172 0.63 19.58 7.32
N PRO A 173 1.17 20.69 6.79
CA PRO A 173 0.51 21.41 5.71
C PRO A 173 0.24 20.41 4.57
N SER A 174 -0.94 20.51 3.98
CA SER A 174 -1.29 19.71 2.82
C SER A 174 -0.21 19.88 1.77
N LYS A 175 0.16 18.80 1.08
CA LYS A 175 1.07 18.87 -0.07
C LYS A 175 0.41 19.53 -1.28
N VAL A 176 -0.90 19.76 -1.21
CA VAL A 176 -1.73 20.27 -2.30
C VAL A 176 -2.20 21.67 -1.94
N GLY A 177 -1.75 22.68 -2.68
CA GLY A 177 -2.14 24.07 -2.50
C GLY A 177 -1.86 24.61 -1.09
N THR A 178 -2.39 25.80 -0.80
CA THR A 178 -2.24 26.45 0.52
C THR A 178 -3.24 25.94 1.57
N ASP A 179 -4.43 25.49 1.13
CA ASP A 179 -5.54 25.03 1.99
C ASP A 179 -5.83 23.52 1.89
N GLY A 180 -5.11 22.83 0.98
CA GLY A 180 -5.29 21.40 0.75
C GLY A 180 -6.54 21.02 -0.03
N THR A 181 -7.29 22.00 -0.53
CA THR A 181 -8.53 21.81 -1.25
C THR A 181 -8.27 21.66 -2.74
N VAL A 182 -8.80 20.62 -3.35
CA VAL A 182 -8.83 20.42 -4.80
C VAL A 182 -10.24 20.76 -5.29
N ARG A 183 -10.35 21.61 -6.30
CA ARG A 183 -11.62 22.00 -6.92
C ARG A 183 -11.83 21.29 -8.26
N PRO A 184 -13.09 21.13 -8.72
CA PRO A 184 -13.38 20.60 -10.05
C PRO A 184 -12.68 21.39 -11.17
N GLU A 185 -12.60 22.71 -11.04
CA GLU A 185 -11.92 23.60 -11.98
C GLU A 185 -10.43 23.25 -12.14
N ASP A 186 -9.75 22.94 -11.04
CA ASP A 186 -8.32 22.56 -11.06
C ASP A 186 -8.11 21.27 -11.85
N ALA A 187 -9.00 20.27 -11.66
CA ALA A 187 -8.96 19.01 -12.40
C ALA A 187 -9.22 19.23 -13.90
N ILE A 188 -10.18 20.10 -14.26
CA ILE A 188 -10.51 20.43 -15.66
C ILE A 188 -9.33 21.15 -16.33
N LEU A 189 -8.75 22.16 -15.69
CA LEU A 189 -7.61 22.90 -16.24
C LEU A 189 -6.37 22.02 -16.45
N VAL A 190 -6.07 21.15 -15.48
CA VAL A 190 -4.96 20.18 -15.64
C VAL A 190 -5.25 19.18 -16.75
N ALA A 191 -6.48 18.69 -16.86
CA ALA A 191 -6.90 17.80 -17.93
C ALA A 191 -6.82 18.46 -19.31
N GLU A 192 -7.27 19.71 -19.43
CA GLU A 192 -7.19 20.52 -20.67
C GLU A 192 -5.74 20.65 -21.12
N ARG A 193 -4.86 21.03 -20.21
CA ARG A 193 -3.42 21.21 -20.46
C ARG A 193 -2.72 19.92 -20.91
N LEU A 194 -3.17 18.77 -20.40
CA LEU A 194 -2.61 17.45 -20.75
C LEU A 194 -3.14 16.90 -22.08
N GLY A 195 -4.24 17.47 -22.59
CA GLY A 195 -4.91 16.99 -23.80
C GLY A 195 -5.74 15.73 -23.61
N PRO A 196 -6.54 15.33 -24.63
CA PRO A 196 -7.55 14.28 -24.48
C PRO A 196 -6.96 12.92 -24.11
N ALA A 197 -5.82 12.52 -24.66
CA ALA A 197 -5.22 11.21 -24.46
C ALA A 197 -4.78 10.96 -22.99
N ILE A 198 -4.41 11.99 -22.26
CA ILE A 198 -3.91 11.90 -20.88
C ILE A 198 -4.91 12.52 -19.91
N GLY A 199 -5.49 13.64 -20.26
CA GLY A 199 -6.44 14.40 -19.43
C GLY A 199 -7.70 13.60 -19.11
N ILE A 200 -8.13 12.70 -19.98
CA ILE A 200 -9.30 11.84 -19.70
C ILE A 200 -9.08 10.94 -18.47
N HIS A 201 -7.86 10.48 -18.20
CA HIS A 201 -7.55 9.75 -16.98
C HIS A 201 -7.66 10.65 -15.73
N VAL A 202 -7.27 11.90 -15.84
CA VAL A 202 -7.42 12.90 -14.77
C VAL A 202 -8.90 13.10 -14.43
N LEU A 203 -9.73 13.37 -15.43
CA LEU A 203 -11.18 13.54 -15.25
C LEU A 203 -11.86 12.28 -14.73
N THR A 204 -11.49 11.11 -15.25
CA THR A 204 -12.04 9.83 -14.75
C THR A 204 -11.69 9.65 -13.28
N THR A 205 -10.46 10.00 -12.85
CA THR A 205 -10.09 9.90 -11.44
C THR A 205 -10.84 10.91 -10.58
N ALA A 206 -11.03 12.14 -11.06
CA ALA A 206 -11.72 13.21 -10.34
C ALA A 206 -13.24 13.00 -10.20
N PHE A 207 -13.90 12.39 -11.19
CA PHE A 207 -15.36 12.29 -11.23
C PHE A 207 -15.92 10.85 -11.11
N ALA A 208 -15.08 9.82 -11.26
CA ALA A 208 -15.45 8.43 -11.04
C ALA A 208 -14.62 7.74 -9.95
N GLY A 209 -13.49 8.32 -9.53
CA GLY A 209 -12.72 7.95 -8.36
C GLY A 209 -11.97 6.61 -8.40
N PRO A 210 -11.53 6.02 -9.53
CA PRO A 210 -10.70 4.84 -9.50
C PRO A 210 -9.35 5.14 -8.83
N ARG A 211 -8.77 4.14 -8.16
CA ARG A 211 -7.38 4.24 -7.73
C ARG A 211 -6.46 4.27 -8.95
N TRP A 212 -5.27 4.85 -8.81
CA TRP A 212 -4.27 4.91 -9.88
C TRP A 212 -4.09 3.57 -10.62
N GLY A 213 -3.83 2.49 -9.87
CA GLY A 213 -3.64 1.16 -10.47
C GLY A 213 -4.91 0.59 -11.11
N GLU A 214 -6.07 0.86 -10.53
CA GLU A 214 -7.39 0.45 -11.06
C GLU A 214 -7.68 1.16 -12.39
N GLY A 215 -7.39 2.47 -12.48
CA GLY A 215 -7.53 3.22 -13.73
C GLY A 215 -6.64 2.63 -14.83
N LEU A 216 -5.37 2.41 -14.55
CA LEU A 216 -4.45 1.78 -15.51
C LEU A 216 -4.86 0.36 -15.89
N GLY A 217 -5.47 -0.39 -14.96
CA GLY A 217 -5.98 -1.74 -15.17
C GLY A 217 -7.29 -1.80 -15.95
N LEU A 218 -7.98 -0.67 -16.14
CA LEU A 218 -9.24 -0.66 -16.89
C LEU A 218 -9.04 -1.18 -18.31
N HIS A 219 -9.94 -2.05 -18.76
CA HIS A 219 -9.96 -2.58 -20.10
C HIS A 219 -11.11 -1.97 -20.89
N ARG A 220 -10.96 -1.79 -22.21
CA ARG A 220 -11.98 -1.23 -23.12
C ARG A 220 -13.32 -1.95 -22.97
N ASP A 221 -13.31 -3.28 -22.96
CA ASP A 221 -14.52 -4.11 -22.88
C ASP A 221 -15.27 -3.97 -21.54
N ARG A 222 -14.64 -3.34 -20.57
CA ARG A 222 -15.20 -3.06 -19.25
C ARG A 222 -15.64 -1.60 -19.08
N THR A 223 -15.66 -0.86 -20.18
CA THR A 223 -16.17 0.51 -20.26
C THR A 223 -17.50 0.48 -21.01
N LEU A 224 -18.59 0.29 -20.27
CA LEU A 224 -19.92 0.03 -20.81
C LEU A 224 -20.70 1.35 -20.89
N LEU A 225 -20.51 2.10 -21.98
CA LEU A 225 -21.04 3.47 -22.13
C LEU A 225 -22.52 3.51 -22.49
N THR A 226 -23.09 2.41 -23.02
CA THR A 226 -24.51 2.30 -23.43
C THR A 226 -25.37 1.55 -22.42
N ARG A 227 -24.83 1.30 -21.21
CA ARG A 227 -25.57 0.58 -20.18
C ARG A 227 -26.78 1.39 -19.70
N ARG A 228 -27.91 0.70 -19.51
CA ARG A 228 -29.15 1.27 -18.96
C ARG A 228 -29.58 0.55 -17.70
N GLN A 229 -30.27 1.26 -16.82
CA GLN A 229 -30.89 0.70 -15.63
C GLN A 229 -32.40 0.95 -15.63
N PRO A 230 -33.21 -0.01 -15.12
CA PRO A 230 -34.64 0.20 -14.92
C PRO A 230 -34.86 1.36 -13.92
N HIS A 231 -35.84 2.22 -14.22
CA HIS A 231 -36.30 3.29 -13.35
C HIS A 231 -37.77 3.58 -13.60
N GLY A 232 -38.64 3.40 -12.62
CA GLY A 232 -40.06 3.49 -12.77
C GLY A 232 -40.58 2.52 -13.88
N ASN A 233 -41.36 3.03 -14.82
CA ASN A 233 -41.85 2.29 -15.97
C ASN A 233 -40.92 2.33 -17.20
N GLY A 234 -39.72 2.85 -17.06
CA GLY A 234 -38.75 3.03 -18.14
C GLY A 234 -37.33 2.66 -17.76
N TYR A 235 -36.39 3.27 -18.45
CA TYR A 235 -34.97 3.09 -18.25
C TYR A 235 -34.26 4.44 -18.27
N PHE A 236 -33.19 4.59 -17.49
CA PHE A 236 -32.25 5.72 -17.64
C PHE A 236 -30.87 5.20 -18.06
N GLU A 237 -30.11 6.06 -18.73
CA GLU A 237 -28.75 5.75 -19.13
C GLU A 237 -27.84 5.79 -17.89
N CYS A 238 -27.12 4.69 -17.67
CA CYS A 238 -26.24 4.52 -16.54
C CYS A 238 -24.94 3.88 -17.03
N PRO A 239 -24.13 4.62 -17.80
CA PRO A 239 -22.84 4.14 -18.26
C PRO A 239 -21.90 3.85 -17.07
N ILE A 240 -21.04 2.85 -17.22
CA ILE A 240 -20.12 2.43 -16.14
C ILE A 240 -18.72 2.14 -16.65
N ILE A 241 -17.78 2.20 -15.74
CA ILE A 241 -16.53 1.45 -15.80
C ILE A 241 -16.58 0.30 -14.79
N ARG A 242 -16.13 -0.88 -15.22
CA ARG A 242 -16.04 -2.07 -14.36
C ARG A 242 -14.62 -2.32 -13.93
N ILE A 243 -14.37 -2.19 -12.64
CA ILE A 243 -13.05 -2.35 -12.02
C ILE A 243 -12.95 -3.76 -11.46
N VAL A 244 -12.01 -4.57 -11.98
CA VAL A 244 -11.78 -5.96 -11.55
C VAL A 244 -10.29 -6.27 -11.33
N GLU A 245 -9.40 -5.40 -11.82
CA GLU A 245 -7.96 -5.58 -11.76
C GLU A 245 -7.25 -4.23 -11.64
N GLU A 246 -6.01 -4.26 -11.18
CA GLU A 246 -5.16 -3.08 -11.03
C GLU A 246 -3.73 -3.37 -11.54
N TYR A 247 -3.06 -2.37 -12.08
CA TYR A 247 -1.61 -2.43 -12.25
C TYR A 247 -0.91 -2.07 -10.94
N ALA A 248 -0.11 -3.01 -10.46
CA ALA A 248 0.78 -2.82 -9.32
C ALA A 248 2.21 -2.59 -9.79
N GLU A 249 2.85 -1.53 -9.29
CA GLU A 249 4.28 -1.25 -9.51
C GLU A 249 5.01 -1.47 -8.19
N TYR A 250 6.00 -2.38 -8.18
CA TYR A 250 6.78 -2.71 -7.00
C TYR A 250 8.15 -3.29 -7.32
N GLN A 251 9.04 -3.25 -6.35
CA GLN A 251 10.35 -3.89 -6.41
C GLN A 251 10.17 -5.41 -6.35
N GLN A 252 10.48 -6.11 -7.45
CA GLN A 252 10.52 -7.57 -7.45
C GLN A 252 11.75 -8.07 -6.69
N ARG A 253 11.59 -9.15 -5.95
CA ARG A 253 12.67 -9.81 -5.21
C ARG A 253 12.63 -11.31 -5.47
N ASP A 254 13.81 -11.95 -5.40
CA ASP A 254 13.92 -13.42 -5.41
C ASP A 254 13.52 -14.03 -4.06
N GLU A 255 13.63 -15.36 -3.96
CA GLU A 255 13.30 -16.09 -2.73
C GLU A 255 14.23 -15.73 -1.56
N GLN A 256 15.46 -15.31 -1.85
CA GLN A 256 16.47 -14.88 -0.89
C GLN A 256 16.33 -13.40 -0.51
N GLY A 257 15.35 -12.68 -1.10
CA GLY A 257 15.08 -11.27 -0.83
C GLY A 257 15.92 -10.28 -1.66
N ASN A 258 16.76 -10.75 -2.61
CA ASN A 258 17.57 -9.87 -3.46
C ASN A 258 16.69 -9.11 -4.47
N LYS A 259 17.06 -7.85 -4.75
CA LYS A 259 16.32 -6.98 -5.66
C LYS A 259 16.55 -7.39 -7.12
N LEU A 260 15.50 -7.77 -7.81
CA LEU A 260 15.52 -8.12 -9.25
C LEU A 260 15.16 -6.95 -10.17
N GLY A 261 14.65 -5.85 -9.62
CA GLY A 261 14.22 -4.67 -10.38
C GLY A 261 12.76 -4.30 -10.14
N TYR A 262 12.34 -3.15 -10.68
CA TYR A 262 10.94 -2.72 -10.62
C TYR A 262 10.13 -3.33 -11.76
N ILE A 263 9.01 -3.96 -11.41
CA ILE A 263 8.03 -4.48 -12.37
C ILE A 263 6.71 -3.72 -12.27
N VAL A 264 5.98 -3.71 -13.38
CA VAL A 264 4.58 -3.29 -13.44
C VAL A 264 3.79 -4.51 -13.87
N GLN A 265 2.97 -5.01 -12.96
CA GLN A 265 2.23 -6.25 -13.17
C GLN A 265 0.74 -6.02 -12.96
N LEU A 266 -0.07 -6.66 -13.81
CA LEU A 266 -1.52 -6.69 -13.66
C LEU A 266 -1.89 -7.70 -12.57
N GLU A 267 -2.67 -7.27 -11.59
CA GLU A 267 -3.12 -8.08 -10.47
C GLU A 267 -4.64 -7.93 -10.30
N PRO A 268 -5.36 -8.94 -9.80
CA PRO A 268 -6.74 -8.75 -9.38
C PRO A 268 -6.79 -7.71 -8.26
N THR A 269 -7.91 -6.99 -8.14
CA THR A 269 -8.11 -6.02 -7.07
C THR A 269 -7.84 -6.61 -5.69
N LYS A 270 -7.46 -5.76 -4.72
CA LYS A 270 -6.96 -6.19 -3.41
C LYS A 270 -7.96 -7.01 -2.60
N ASN A 271 -9.26 -6.69 -2.70
CA ASN A 271 -10.34 -7.31 -1.94
C ASN A 271 -11.57 -7.46 -2.84
N ASP A 272 -12.48 -8.37 -2.50
CA ASP A 272 -13.76 -8.56 -3.21
C ASP A 272 -14.60 -7.27 -3.33
N GLY A 273 -14.59 -6.41 -2.30
CA GLY A 273 -15.25 -5.11 -2.33
C GLY A 273 -14.60 -4.07 -3.24
N SER A 274 -13.39 -4.33 -3.75
CA SER A 274 -12.72 -3.46 -4.72
C SER A 274 -13.15 -3.75 -6.16
N THR A 275 -13.66 -4.97 -6.44
CA THR A 275 -14.31 -5.31 -7.71
C THR A 275 -15.69 -4.66 -7.72
N ARG A 276 -15.93 -3.76 -8.67
CA ARG A 276 -17.14 -2.94 -8.69
C ARG A 276 -17.43 -2.31 -10.04
N ASP A 277 -18.69 -1.95 -10.24
CA ASP A 277 -19.12 -1.04 -11.29
C ASP A 277 -19.15 0.39 -10.72
N VAL A 278 -18.60 1.35 -11.45
CA VAL A 278 -18.67 2.77 -11.11
C VAL A 278 -19.43 3.50 -12.19
N ASP A 279 -20.55 4.10 -11.80
CA ASP A 279 -21.41 4.86 -12.72
C ASP A 279 -20.71 6.15 -13.15
N LEU A 280 -20.82 6.49 -14.43
CA LEU A 280 -20.19 7.65 -15.05
C LEU A 280 -21.21 8.75 -15.33
N PRO A 281 -20.94 10.02 -14.92
CA PRO A 281 -21.78 11.14 -15.33
C PRO A 281 -21.75 11.32 -16.85
N PRO A 282 -22.82 11.86 -17.45
CA PRO A 282 -22.99 11.96 -18.90
C PRO A 282 -21.81 12.57 -19.65
N PHE A 283 -21.25 13.68 -19.16
CA PHE A 283 -20.10 14.34 -19.79
C PHE A 283 -18.88 13.41 -19.86
N LEU A 284 -18.64 12.64 -18.79
CA LEU A 284 -17.47 11.76 -18.71
C LEU A 284 -17.64 10.54 -19.62
N ALA A 285 -18.86 9.99 -19.68
CA ALA A 285 -19.18 8.91 -20.61
C ALA A 285 -19.01 9.37 -22.07
N LEU A 286 -19.43 10.58 -22.40
CA LEU A 286 -19.25 11.17 -23.72
C LEU A 286 -17.75 11.33 -24.07
N LEU A 287 -16.98 11.92 -23.19
CA LEU A 287 -15.53 12.11 -23.41
C LEU A 287 -14.76 10.80 -23.50
N LEU A 288 -15.13 9.80 -22.67
CA LEU A 288 -14.57 8.46 -22.77
C LEU A 288 -14.96 7.77 -24.10
N GLY A 289 -16.17 7.97 -24.59
CA GLY A 289 -16.58 7.49 -25.92
C GLY A 289 -15.66 8.03 -27.01
N TYR A 290 -15.49 9.33 -27.11
CA TYR A 290 -14.55 9.96 -28.06
C TYR A 290 -13.12 9.44 -27.89
N HIS A 291 -12.69 9.28 -26.65
CA HIS A 291 -11.34 8.74 -26.39
C HIS A 291 -11.19 7.31 -26.88
N LEU A 292 -12.16 6.45 -26.62
CA LEU A 292 -12.14 5.05 -27.04
C LEU A 292 -12.20 4.90 -28.56
N ASP A 293 -12.90 5.78 -29.26
CA ASP A 293 -12.95 5.79 -30.74
C ASP A 293 -11.59 6.15 -31.34
N ASP A 294 -10.88 7.09 -30.74
CA ASP A 294 -9.57 7.58 -31.23
C ASP A 294 -8.38 6.76 -30.68
N TRP A 295 -8.56 5.95 -29.62
CA TRP A 295 -7.47 5.25 -28.93
C TRP A 295 -7.34 3.80 -29.37
N PRO A 296 -6.21 3.40 -29.98
CA PRO A 296 -6.09 2.08 -30.63
C PRO A 296 -5.80 0.93 -29.66
N HIS A 297 -5.58 1.23 -28.36
CA HIS A 297 -5.13 0.23 -27.40
C HIS A 297 -6.29 -0.33 -26.55
N GLU A 298 -6.13 -1.57 -26.07
CA GLU A 298 -7.10 -2.24 -25.19
C GLU A 298 -7.26 -1.53 -23.83
N ARG A 299 -6.21 -0.84 -23.37
CA ARG A 299 -6.21 -0.11 -22.10
C ARG A 299 -6.40 1.38 -22.36
N PRO A 300 -7.53 1.98 -21.97
CA PRO A 300 -7.83 3.39 -22.24
C PRO A 300 -6.77 4.34 -21.69
N PHE A 301 -6.21 4.05 -20.54
CA PHE A 301 -5.25 4.93 -19.86
C PHE A 301 -3.81 4.40 -19.95
N SER A 302 -3.43 3.90 -21.11
CA SER A 302 -2.06 3.47 -21.42
C SER A 302 -1.20 4.62 -21.99
N THR A 303 0.08 4.35 -22.17
CA THR A 303 0.96 5.22 -22.97
C THR A 303 0.58 5.13 -24.46
N GLN A 304 1.11 6.03 -25.27
CA GLN A 304 0.92 5.98 -26.75
C GLN A 304 1.37 4.67 -27.40
N THR A 305 2.16 3.87 -26.71
CA THR A 305 2.61 2.54 -27.17
C THR A 305 1.81 1.39 -26.56
N GLY A 306 0.70 1.67 -25.87
CA GLY A 306 -0.17 0.68 -25.22
C GLY A 306 0.37 0.12 -23.90
N LYS A 307 1.53 0.57 -23.43
CA LYS A 307 2.13 0.10 -22.17
C LYS A 307 1.53 0.83 -20.96
N PRO A 308 1.47 0.19 -19.78
CA PRO A 308 1.04 0.87 -18.57
C PRO A 308 2.02 1.97 -18.17
N TRP A 309 1.48 3.07 -17.65
CA TRP A 309 2.30 4.14 -17.10
C TRP A 309 3.04 3.67 -15.85
N ARG A 310 4.35 3.93 -15.79
CA ARG A 310 5.12 3.89 -14.54
C ARG A 310 4.96 5.21 -13.78
N ARG A 311 4.92 5.15 -12.45
CA ARG A 311 4.73 6.36 -11.60
C ARG A 311 5.73 7.48 -11.92
N GLY A 312 7.00 7.14 -12.10
CA GLY A 312 8.02 8.13 -12.44
C GLY A 312 7.81 8.79 -13.80
N ASN A 313 7.37 8.03 -14.81
CA ASN A 313 7.07 8.58 -16.14
C ASN A 313 5.79 9.43 -16.13
N TRP A 314 4.76 8.97 -15.42
CA TRP A 314 3.55 9.76 -15.20
C TRP A 314 3.85 11.09 -14.51
N SER A 315 4.65 11.06 -13.45
CA SER A 315 5.02 12.28 -12.71
C SER A 315 5.71 13.30 -13.59
N LYS A 316 6.57 12.89 -14.54
CA LYS A 316 7.25 13.78 -15.49
C LYS A 316 6.28 14.49 -16.45
N VAL A 317 5.10 13.93 -16.69
CA VAL A 317 4.08 14.52 -17.56
C VAL A 317 3.06 15.29 -16.74
N PHE A 318 2.58 14.73 -15.64
CA PHE A 318 1.50 15.26 -14.83
C PHE A 318 1.94 16.47 -13.98
N ARG A 319 3.11 16.37 -13.31
CA ARG A 319 3.60 17.44 -12.42
C ARG A 319 3.74 18.79 -13.10
N PRO A 320 4.36 18.91 -14.29
CA PRO A 320 4.43 20.19 -14.98
C PRO A 320 3.05 20.78 -15.33
N ALA A 321 2.04 19.93 -15.53
CA ALA A 321 0.70 20.42 -15.81
C ALA A 321 0.02 21.02 -14.58
N ALA A 322 0.30 20.49 -13.39
CA ALA A 322 -0.26 20.99 -12.14
C ALA A 322 0.60 22.08 -11.47
N ASP A 323 1.91 21.81 -11.36
CA ASP A 323 2.86 22.66 -10.63
C ASP A 323 3.37 23.86 -11.44
N GLY A 324 3.09 23.88 -12.76
CA GLY A 324 3.71 24.82 -13.69
C GLY A 324 5.07 24.33 -14.20
N ARG A 325 5.63 25.05 -15.12
CA ARG A 325 6.98 24.82 -15.65
C ARG A 325 7.54 26.06 -16.27
N GLU A 326 8.86 26.20 -16.23
CA GLU A 326 9.59 27.27 -16.92
C GLU A 326 9.66 27.03 -18.44
N GLU A 327 9.83 28.12 -19.18
CA GLU A 327 10.11 28.08 -20.58
C GLU A 327 11.46 27.39 -20.85
N ARG A 328 11.51 26.61 -21.91
CA ARG A 328 12.76 26.02 -22.39
C ARG A 328 13.00 26.37 -23.84
N GLN A 329 14.04 27.15 -24.07
CA GLN A 329 14.46 27.54 -25.41
C GLN A 329 14.94 26.35 -26.25
N ARG A 330 14.72 26.46 -27.55
CA ARG A 330 15.18 25.45 -28.52
C ARG A 330 16.71 25.41 -28.54
N ARG A 331 17.27 24.21 -28.43
CA ARG A 331 18.70 23.92 -28.58
C ARG A 331 18.88 22.66 -29.43
N ARG A 332 20.13 22.40 -29.92
CA ARG A 332 20.41 21.17 -30.67
C ARG A 332 19.96 19.91 -29.87
N GLY A 333 19.05 19.12 -30.45
CA GLY A 333 18.47 17.94 -29.80
C GLY A 333 17.42 18.23 -28.73
N VAL A 334 17.04 19.49 -28.47
CA VAL A 334 16.07 19.89 -27.47
C VAL A 334 15.01 20.79 -28.10
N SER A 335 13.76 20.36 -28.12
CA SER A 335 12.64 21.14 -28.64
C SER A 335 12.28 22.30 -27.71
N TYR A 336 11.74 23.40 -28.30
CA TYR A 336 11.12 24.47 -27.55
C TYR A 336 10.00 23.93 -26.67
N ARG A 337 9.83 24.53 -25.50
CA ARG A 337 8.72 24.25 -24.59
C ARG A 337 8.29 25.53 -23.89
N ALA A 338 7.01 25.91 -24.07
CA ALA A 338 6.45 27.09 -23.42
C ALA A 338 6.39 26.95 -21.89
N ALA A 339 6.49 28.06 -21.19
CA ALA A 339 6.17 28.16 -19.76
C ALA A 339 4.72 27.78 -19.51
N TRP A 340 4.44 27.26 -18.33
CA TRP A 340 3.09 27.07 -17.81
C TRP A 340 3.00 27.65 -16.40
N GLU A 341 2.01 28.50 -16.17
CA GLU A 341 1.69 28.96 -14.83
C GLU A 341 1.17 27.79 -13.98
N PRO A 342 1.47 27.78 -12.67
CA PRO A 342 0.91 26.77 -11.76
C PRO A 342 -0.63 26.83 -11.76
N ILE A 343 -1.27 25.66 -11.75
CA ILE A 343 -2.73 25.53 -11.52
C ILE A 343 -2.95 25.22 -10.03
N LEU A 344 -2.43 24.09 -9.58
CA LEU A 344 -2.51 23.66 -8.19
C LEU A 344 -1.23 22.86 -7.84
N PRO A 345 -0.20 23.52 -7.30
CA PRO A 345 1.04 22.86 -6.92
C PRO A 345 0.81 21.74 -5.92
N GLY A 346 1.50 20.63 -6.12
CA GLY A 346 1.39 19.45 -5.26
C GLY A 346 0.24 18.51 -5.62
N LEU A 347 -0.65 18.82 -6.56
CA LEU A 347 -1.73 17.95 -7.00
C LEU A 347 -1.18 16.60 -7.47
N ASP A 348 -1.85 15.53 -7.08
CA ASP A 348 -1.57 14.18 -7.53
C ASP A 348 -2.86 13.36 -7.77
N MET A 349 -2.73 12.15 -8.31
CA MET A 349 -3.88 11.28 -8.60
C MET A 349 -4.64 10.84 -7.34
N ARG A 350 -3.98 10.84 -6.18
CA ARG A 350 -4.64 10.53 -4.91
C ARG A 350 -5.50 11.69 -4.44
N ALA A 351 -5.02 12.92 -4.60
CA ALA A 351 -5.77 14.13 -4.28
C ALA A 351 -7.00 14.29 -5.20
N LEU A 352 -6.87 13.96 -6.51
CA LEU A 352 -8.01 13.91 -7.43
C LEU A 352 -9.06 12.87 -7.02
N ARG A 353 -8.66 11.70 -6.54
CA ARG A 353 -9.61 10.75 -5.96
C ARG A 353 -10.23 11.28 -4.66
N GLY A 354 -9.48 12.03 -3.85
CA GLY A 354 -10.01 12.74 -2.69
C GLY A 354 -11.07 13.79 -3.09
N LEU A 355 -10.88 14.49 -4.21
CA LEU A 355 -11.89 15.36 -4.80
C LEU A 355 -13.18 14.58 -5.08
N HIS A 356 -13.11 13.40 -5.73
CA HIS A 356 -14.30 12.57 -5.98
C HIS A 356 -15.08 12.28 -4.70
N ASP A 357 -14.41 11.87 -3.62
CA ASP A 357 -15.06 11.61 -2.33
C ASP A 357 -15.71 12.87 -1.76
N THR A 358 -15.05 14.03 -1.89
CA THR A 358 -15.56 15.34 -1.47
C THR A 358 -16.80 15.74 -2.28
N LEU A 359 -16.77 15.58 -3.62
CA LEU A 359 -17.90 15.89 -4.48
C LEU A 359 -19.13 15.05 -4.14
N GLN A 360 -18.95 13.76 -3.88
CA GLN A 360 -20.06 12.91 -3.46
C GLN A 360 -20.70 13.41 -2.14
N ALA A 361 -19.90 13.85 -1.19
CA ALA A 361 -20.40 14.42 0.06
C ALA A 361 -21.15 15.75 -0.18
N GLN A 362 -20.61 16.64 -1.02
CA GLN A 362 -21.20 17.94 -1.35
C GLN A 362 -22.57 17.82 -2.04
N ILE A 363 -22.73 16.85 -2.95
CA ILE A 363 -24.01 16.61 -3.63
C ILE A 363 -24.95 15.69 -2.87
N GLY A 364 -24.61 15.29 -1.64
CA GLY A 364 -25.46 14.50 -0.77
C GLY A 364 -25.66 13.03 -1.19
N VAL A 365 -24.66 12.43 -1.88
CA VAL A 365 -24.73 11.02 -2.27
C VAL A 365 -24.94 10.13 -1.05
N LYS A 366 -25.93 9.24 -1.12
CA LYS A 366 -26.24 8.32 -0.03
C LYS A 366 -25.08 7.36 0.25
N GLU A 367 -24.82 7.11 1.51
CA GLU A 367 -23.68 6.33 2.01
C GLU A 367 -23.48 4.98 1.27
N PRO A 368 -24.53 4.15 1.00
CA PRO A 368 -24.35 2.90 0.29
C PRO A 368 -23.67 3.05 -1.07
N LEU A 369 -24.08 4.06 -1.83
CA LEU A 369 -23.56 4.32 -3.16
C LEU A 369 -22.17 4.96 -3.12
N ALA A 370 -21.91 5.85 -2.17
CA ALA A 370 -20.59 6.46 -1.99
C ALA A 370 -19.52 5.39 -1.66
N PHE A 371 -19.82 4.47 -0.76
CA PHE A 371 -18.92 3.35 -0.44
C PHE A 371 -18.68 2.40 -1.62
N GLU A 372 -19.75 2.09 -2.38
CA GLU A 372 -19.65 1.27 -3.60
C GLU A 372 -18.73 1.94 -4.63
N ALA A 373 -18.96 3.20 -4.95
CA ALA A 373 -18.16 3.95 -5.90
C ALA A 373 -16.67 4.05 -5.47
N ALA A 374 -16.42 4.28 -4.18
CA ALA A 374 -15.09 4.32 -3.63
C ALA A 374 -14.40 2.93 -3.54
N GLY A 375 -15.14 1.84 -3.66
CA GLY A 375 -14.62 0.48 -3.44
C GLY A 375 -14.16 0.27 -2.00
N HIS A 376 -14.91 0.82 -1.06
CA HIS A 376 -14.70 0.67 0.36
C HIS A 376 -15.73 -0.28 0.96
N ARG A 377 -15.29 -1.12 1.90
CA ARG A 377 -16.21 -1.99 2.65
C ARG A 377 -16.91 -1.16 3.72
N ARG A 378 -18.24 -1.10 3.67
CA ARG A 378 -19.02 -0.44 4.74
C ARG A 378 -18.84 -1.18 6.06
N PRO A 379 -18.59 -0.47 7.19
CA PRO A 379 -18.55 -1.07 8.50
C PRO A 379 -19.95 -1.48 8.98
N GLY A 380 -19.99 -2.44 9.91
CA GLY A 380 -21.21 -2.85 10.60
C GLY A 380 -22.20 -3.66 9.78
N ILE A 381 -23.35 -3.98 10.39
CA ILE A 381 -24.40 -4.85 9.86
C ILE A 381 -25.22 -4.17 8.74
N LYS A 382 -25.30 -2.85 8.73
CA LYS A 382 -26.08 -2.06 7.76
C LYS A 382 -25.70 -2.35 6.29
N ARG A 383 -24.46 -2.81 6.04
CA ARG A 383 -23.97 -3.18 4.70
C ARG A 383 -24.82 -4.29 4.03
N HIS A 384 -25.46 -5.14 4.82
CA HIS A 384 -26.24 -6.26 4.30
C HIS A 384 -27.66 -5.86 3.90
N TYR A 385 -28.19 -4.81 4.49
CA TYR A 385 -29.59 -4.41 4.31
C TYR A 385 -29.79 -3.21 3.39
N GLN A 386 -28.80 -2.31 3.31
CA GLN A 386 -28.92 -1.10 2.50
C GLN A 386 -28.09 -1.25 1.21
N LYS A 387 -28.76 -1.28 0.09
CA LYS A 387 -28.15 -1.35 -1.26
C LYS A 387 -28.46 -0.07 -2.03
N PRO A 388 -27.57 0.36 -2.96
CA PRO A 388 -27.88 1.45 -3.88
C PRO A 388 -29.11 1.13 -4.73
N THR A 389 -30.00 2.12 -4.89
CA THR A 389 -31.16 2.02 -5.80
C THR A 389 -30.88 2.75 -7.10
N PRO A 390 -31.67 2.50 -8.17
CA PRO A 390 -31.59 3.25 -9.43
C PRO A 390 -31.72 4.77 -9.24
N GLU A 391 -32.63 5.21 -8.38
CA GLU A 391 -32.88 6.62 -8.05
C GLU A 391 -31.64 7.27 -7.45
N MET A 392 -31.00 6.62 -6.47
CA MET A 392 -29.76 7.12 -5.87
C MET A 392 -28.64 7.27 -6.91
N ARG A 393 -28.59 6.34 -7.88
CA ARG A 393 -27.60 6.40 -8.98
C ARG A 393 -27.87 7.56 -9.90
N GLN A 394 -29.14 7.78 -10.27
CA GLN A 394 -29.52 8.90 -11.14
C GLN A 394 -29.23 10.24 -10.46
N GLU A 395 -29.65 10.43 -9.20
CA GLU A 395 -29.36 11.63 -8.41
C GLU A 395 -27.83 11.92 -8.36
N ARG A 396 -27.02 10.89 -8.15
CA ARG A 396 -25.55 11.03 -8.15
C ARG A 396 -25.02 11.46 -9.51
N LEU A 397 -25.49 10.86 -10.60
CA LEU A 397 -25.03 11.18 -11.95
C LEU A 397 -25.40 12.59 -12.35
N ASP A 398 -26.63 13.00 -12.05
CA ASP A 398 -27.12 14.37 -12.31
C ASP A 398 -26.34 15.40 -11.49
N GLY A 399 -26.12 15.14 -10.21
CA GLY A 399 -25.33 16.03 -9.33
C GLY A 399 -23.86 16.17 -9.78
N LEU A 400 -23.21 15.10 -10.20
CA LEU A 400 -21.84 15.16 -10.73
C LEU A 400 -21.79 15.88 -12.09
N GLN A 401 -22.81 15.73 -12.92
CA GLN A 401 -22.95 16.47 -14.17
C GLN A 401 -23.09 17.98 -13.91
N GLU A 402 -23.93 18.38 -12.97
CA GLU A 402 -24.13 19.78 -12.59
C GLU A 402 -22.85 20.42 -12.03
N VAL A 403 -22.11 19.66 -11.20
CA VAL A 403 -20.80 20.12 -10.67
C VAL A 403 -19.83 20.41 -11.82
N PHE A 404 -19.74 19.48 -12.78
CA PHE A 404 -18.86 19.66 -13.94
C PHE A 404 -19.29 20.86 -14.79
N GLU A 405 -20.57 20.98 -15.13
CA GLU A 405 -21.10 22.09 -15.94
C GLU A 405 -20.88 23.43 -15.26
N ARG A 406 -21.10 23.53 -13.95
CA ARG A 406 -20.81 24.73 -13.15
C ARG A 406 -19.32 25.10 -13.17
N ALA A 407 -18.44 24.11 -13.02
CA ALA A 407 -17.01 24.36 -13.09
C ALA A 407 -16.57 24.86 -14.48
N MET A 408 -17.11 24.27 -15.56
CA MET A 408 -16.89 24.75 -16.94
C MET A 408 -17.37 26.20 -17.12
N PHE A 409 -18.55 26.52 -16.59
CA PHE A 409 -19.09 27.86 -16.60
C PHE A 409 -18.18 28.86 -15.84
N ASN A 410 -17.73 28.52 -14.65
CA ASN A 410 -16.80 29.33 -13.84
C ASN A 410 -15.48 29.58 -14.58
N LEU A 411 -15.03 28.65 -15.40
CA LEU A 411 -13.85 28.76 -16.24
C LEU A 411 -14.09 29.52 -17.57
N GLY A 412 -15.34 29.87 -17.87
CA GLY A 412 -15.72 30.46 -19.17
C GLY A 412 -15.55 29.49 -20.35
N MET A 413 -15.58 28.19 -20.10
CA MET A 413 -15.34 27.14 -21.09
C MET A 413 -16.65 26.49 -21.54
N THR A 414 -16.85 26.39 -22.87
CA THR A 414 -18.00 25.71 -23.48
C THR A 414 -17.60 24.36 -24.09
N THR A 415 -16.31 24.16 -24.33
CA THR A 415 -15.75 22.94 -24.93
C THR A 415 -14.54 22.50 -24.11
N LEU A 416 -14.24 21.23 -24.17
CA LEU A 416 -13.02 20.64 -23.67
C LEU A 416 -12.36 19.83 -24.80
N TRP A 417 -11.09 20.14 -25.10
CA TRP A 417 -10.35 19.57 -26.25
C TRP A 417 -11.08 19.72 -27.59
N GLY A 418 -11.82 20.85 -27.79
CA GLY A 418 -12.61 21.08 -28.98
C GLY A 418 -13.93 20.28 -29.08
N ARG A 419 -14.28 19.51 -28.03
CA ARG A 419 -15.55 18.77 -27.96
C ARG A 419 -16.56 19.53 -27.08
N VAL A 420 -17.81 19.60 -27.54
CA VAL A 420 -18.91 20.15 -26.75
C VAL A 420 -19.30 19.14 -25.67
N VAL A 421 -19.28 19.55 -24.43
CA VAL A 421 -19.52 18.69 -23.24
C VAL A 421 -20.70 19.14 -22.40
N LEU A 422 -21.35 20.25 -22.77
CA LEU A 422 -22.51 20.79 -22.05
C LEU A 422 -23.81 20.20 -22.61
N ARG A 423 -24.81 20.01 -21.74
CA ARG A 423 -26.18 19.63 -22.18
C ARG A 423 -26.77 20.73 -23.06
N LYS A 424 -27.43 20.37 -24.17
CA LYS A 424 -28.19 21.33 -24.96
C LYS A 424 -29.32 21.92 -24.12
N GLY A 425 -29.35 23.23 -23.97
CA GLY A 425 -30.44 23.95 -23.30
C GLY A 425 -30.18 24.33 -21.84
N THR A 426 -28.98 24.13 -21.29
CA THR A 426 -28.62 24.66 -19.97
C THR A 426 -28.45 26.18 -20.05
N SER A 427 -29.52 26.92 -19.81
CA SER A 427 -29.44 28.36 -19.55
C SER A 427 -29.16 28.52 -18.05
N TRP A 428 -27.98 28.96 -17.72
CA TRP A 428 -27.64 29.39 -16.37
C TRP A 428 -28.33 30.71 -16.07
N ARG A 429 -29.34 30.71 -15.21
CA ARG A 429 -29.90 31.90 -14.59
C ARG A 429 -29.25 32.14 -13.24
#